data_306e7d38867e1a42323729dcbad24630
#
_entry.id   306e7d38867e1a42323729dcbad24630
#
_cell.length_a   1.000
_cell.length_b   1.000
_cell.length_c   1.000
_cell.angle_alpha   90.00
_cell.angle_beta   90.00
_cell.angle_gamma   90.00
#
_symmetry.space_group_name_H-M   'P 1'
#
loop_
_entity.id
_entity.type
_entity.pdbx_description
1 polymer ?
#
loop_
_entity_poly.entity_id
_entity_poly.type
_entity_poly.pdbx_seq_one_letter_code
_entity_poly.pdbx_strand_id
1 'polypeptide(L)'
;MTSLMAVSMLAGCGGDRNSGEKKDKETASEKSEIVVWTRDSTVAAVKSAAEKYNEQNENVEVKVVEQPASQMADQLSLALSSGEAPDIVSLDCTKVPYFASIGAFADISDKYEALDYKDTFSEGMIKSGQLEGKTYAVPFAPDVSVLLYNKDHYQEAGLDPETPPKTWDELIADSQKLTTADRYGYVYAGGDAGGHMFTFMPYVWNNGGEVLSEDGKTCELDSENAVAALSMFNDLTNTYKVTPPSVTTYSWNEAQDAFLTGKASQVVLGSAAIYSFISGEHNDMNWGACLLPKGPEGTEYASFSGGDSIGITSQCKDVDAAWEFIQFGLSKEVQVDELAKGGLLPARSDFFDNEYFNDTPEYQVLKEALEVGHTPVSLKYDEMYVPILEAMQTCLNGEKTPEQAFGDAAEAINKIMQ
;
A
#
# COMPACT_ATOMS: atom_id res chain seq x y z
N MET A 1 -56.84 -15.58 14.07
CA MET A 1 -57.70 -14.82 14.99
C MET A 1 -57.45 -13.37 14.75
N THR A 2 -58.36 -12.76 14.11
CA THR A 2 -58.66 -11.39 13.80
C THR A 2 -58.70 -10.47 15.03
N SER A 3 -58.17 -9.25 14.94
CA SER A 3 -58.84 -8.09 15.51
C SER A 3 -58.32 -6.80 14.87
N LEU A 4 -59.20 -6.20 14.11
CA LEU A 4 -59.27 -4.79 13.72
C LEU A 4 -59.72 -3.93 14.91
N MET A 5 -59.42 -2.66 14.90
CA MET A 5 -60.23 -1.48 15.30
C MET A 5 -59.30 -0.33 15.68
N ALA A 6 -59.57 0.93 15.45
CA ALA A 6 -60.53 1.71 14.66
C ALA A 6 -60.04 3.17 14.70
N VAL A 7 -60.40 3.89 13.69
CA VAL A 7 -60.27 5.33 13.47
C VAL A 7 -61.11 6.12 14.48
N SER A 8 -60.66 7.27 14.96
CA SER A 8 -61.50 8.38 15.44
C SER A 8 -60.94 9.74 15.00
N MET A 9 -61.63 10.35 14.06
CA MET A 9 -61.57 11.78 13.78
C MET A 9 -62.38 12.52 14.84
N LEU A 10 -61.87 13.63 15.30
CA LEU A 10 -62.69 14.69 15.89
C LEU A 10 -62.16 16.05 15.41
N ALA A 11 -62.98 16.75 14.67
CA ALA A 11 -62.84 18.11 14.25
C ALA A 11 -63.28 19.02 15.42
N GLY A 12 -62.56 20.10 15.64
CA GLY A 12 -62.90 21.19 16.54
C GLY A 12 -62.36 22.51 16.02
N CYS A 13 -63.24 23.34 15.46
CA CYS A 13 -62.96 24.73 15.10
C CYS A 13 -62.94 25.60 16.38
N GLY A 14 -61.99 26.56 16.42
CA GLY A 14 -61.98 27.64 17.38
C GLY A 14 -60.82 28.58 17.06
N GLY A 15 -61.14 29.71 16.41
CA GLY A 15 -60.12 30.72 16.07
C GLY A 15 -59.76 31.58 17.29
N ASP A 16 -58.52 32.01 17.31
CA ASP A 16 -58.20 33.34 17.78
C ASP A 16 -56.89 33.84 17.15
N ARG A 17 -56.87 35.11 16.73
CA ARG A 17 -55.76 35.81 16.13
C ARG A 17 -54.83 36.22 17.26
N ASN A 18 -53.57 35.84 17.20
CA ASN A 18 -52.51 36.64 17.80
C ASN A 18 -51.26 36.62 16.91
N SER A 19 -50.82 37.81 16.58
CA SER A 19 -49.59 38.10 15.84
C SER A 19 -48.39 37.73 16.69
N GLY A 20 -47.60 36.76 16.27
CA GLY A 20 -46.32 36.39 16.87
C GLY A 20 -45.30 36.02 15.78
N GLU A 21 -44.19 36.68 15.85
CA GLU A 21 -43.04 36.65 15.02
C GLU A 21 -42.76 35.27 14.40
N LYS A 22 -42.66 35.23 13.08
CA LYS A 22 -41.97 34.16 12.38
C LYS A 22 -40.48 34.24 12.78
N LYS A 23 -40.05 33.41 13.72
CA LYS A 23 -38.69 32.97 13.77
C LYS A 23 -38.49 32.08 12.52
N ASP A 24 -37.78 32.61 11.57
CA ASP A 24 -37.18 31.80 10.53
C ASP A 24 -36.33 30.73 11.25
N LYS A 25 -36.81 29.52 11.23
CA LYS A 25 -35.94 28.37 11.43
C LYS A 25 -35.00 28.41 10.22
N GLU A 26 -33.78 28.86 10.43
CA GLU A 26 -32.67 28.44 9.56
C GLU A 26 -32.75 26.93 9.51
N THR A 27 -33.22 26.40 8.39
CA THR A 27 -32.97 25.02 7.99
C THR A 27 -31.47 24.98 7.82
N ALA A 28 -30.75 24.35 8.76
CA ALA A 28 -29.38 23.95 8.54
C ALA A 28 -29.38 23.20 7.17
N SER A 29 -28.68 23.74 6.20
CA SER A 29 -28.43 23.08 4.94
C SER A 29 -27.83 21.72 5.27
N GLU A 30 -28.48 20.63 4.85
CA GLU A 30 -27.84 19.30 4.96
C GLU A 30 -26.51 19.39 4.20
N LYS A 31 -25.41 19.04 4.88
CA LYS A 31 -24.09 18.93 4.25
C LYS A 31 -24.18 17.93 3.09
N SER A 32 -23.55 18.25 1.97
CA SER A 32 -23.34 17.23 0.93
C SER A 32 -22.35 16.18 1.44
N GLU A 33 -22.59 14.93 1.09
CA GLU A 33 -21.78 13.80 1.54
C GLU A 33 -20.89 13.32 0.40
N ILE A 34 -19.60 13.10 0.70
CA ILE A 34 -18.62 12.44 -0.16
C ILE A 34 -18.20 11.14 0.51
N VAL A 35 -18.40 10.00 -0.15
CA VAL A 35 -18.02 8.68 0.34
C VAL A 35 -16.68 8.28 -0.26
N VAL A 36 -15.72 7.96 0.63
CA VAL A 36 -14.38 7.49 0.24
C VAL A 36 -14.20 6.04 0.67
N TRP A 37 -13.91 5.15 -0.27
CA TRP A 37 -13.41 3.82 0.07
C TRP A 37 -11.90 3.79 0.11
N THR A 38 -11.35 3.10 1.11
CA THR A 38 -9.91 2.93 1.30
C THR A 38 -9.59 1.54 1.82
N ARG A 39 -8.39 1.05 1.57
CA ARG A 39 -7.91 -0.22 2.12
C ARG A 39 -7.62 -0.10 3.63
N ASP A 40 -7.84 -1.18 4.38
CA ASP A 40 -7.49 -1.28 5.80
C ASP A 40 -5.99 -1.02 6.06
N SER A 41 -5.11 -1.44 5.15
CA SER A 41 -3.66 -1.24 5.24
C SER A 41 -3.20 0.22 5.12
N THR A 42 -3.98 1.08 4.46
CA THR A 42 -3.64 2.50 4.20
C THR A 42 -4.67 3.47 4.76
N VAL A 43 -5.63 2.96 5.53
CA VAL A 43 -6.78 3.72 6.05
C VAL A 43 -6.37 4.94 6.90
N ALA A 44 -5.23 4.89 7.59
CA ALA A 44 -4.76 5.98 8.44
C ALA A 44 -4.63 7.30 7.66
N ALA A 45 -4.07 7.27 6.45
CA ALA A 45 -3.88 8.45 5.63
C ALA A 45 -5.23 9.10 5.25
N VAL A 46 -6.19 8.30 4.79
CA VAL A 46 -7.50 8.80 4.36
C VAL A 46 -8.35 9.27 5.55
N LYS A 47 -8.31 8.55 6.69
CA LYS A 47 -9.02 8.97 7.92
C LYS A 47 -8.49 10.29 8.45
N SER A 48 -7.16 10.46 8.57
CA SER A 48 -6.56 11.72 9.02
C SER A 48 -6.96 12.89 8.12
N ALA A 49 -6.93 12.70 6.79
CA ALA A 49 -7.38 13.72 5.84
C ALA A 49 -8.88 14.07 6.03
N ALA A 50 -9.74 13.04 6.16
CA ALA A 50 -11.18 13.23 6.30
C ALA A 50 -11.56 13.93 7.63
N GLU A 51 -10.92 13.55 8.73
CA GLU A 51 -11.14 14.17 10.04
C GLU A 51 -10.80 15.66 9.99
N LYS A 52 -9.62 16.01 9.47
CA LYS A 52 -9.19 17.41 9.33
C LYS A 52 -10.07 18.20 8.37
N TYR A 53 -10.46 17.62 7.24
CA TYR A 53 -11.35 18.26 6.28
C TYR A 53 -12.71 18.55 6.90
N ASN A 54 -13.30 17.59 7.60
CA ASN A 54 -14.60 17.73 8.24
C ASN A 54 -14.61 18.75 9.39
N GLU A 55 -13.48 18.95 10.08
CA GLU A 55 -13.31 20.01 11.08
C GLU A 55 -13.39 21.43 10.48
N GLN A 56 -12.96 21.58 9.23
CA GLN A 56 -12.81 22.87 8.56
C GLN A 56 -13.90 23.17 7.53
N ASN A 57 -14.67 22.13 7.10
CA ASN A 57 -15.70 22.28 6.07
C ASN A 57 -17.12 22.16 6.66
N GLU A 58 -17.90 23.24 6.51
CA GLU A 58 -19.29 23.28 6.99
C GLU A 58 -20.30 22.77 5.95
N ASN A 59 -19.93 22.67 4.68
CA ASN A 59 -20.83 22.37 3.56
C ASN A 59 -20.76 20.93 3.09
N VAL A 60 -19.59 20.28 3.24
CA VAL A 60 -19.32 18.90 2.79
C VAL A 60 -18.91 18.07 3.99
N GLU A 61 -19.40 16.85 4.08
CA GLU A 61 -18.97 15.82 5.02
C GLU A 61 -18.34 14.66 4.25
N VAL A 62 -17.09 14.31 4.57
CA VAL A 62 -16.39 13.15 4.00
C VAL A 62 -16.55 11.95 4.91
N LYS A 63 -17.10 10.86 4.38
CA LYS A 63 -17.27 9.57 5.07
C LYS A 63 -16.30 8.53 4.54
N VAL A 64 -15.48 8.00 5.41
CA VAL A 64 -14.49 6.97 5.09
C VAL A 64 -15.09 5.59 5.36
N VAL A 65 -15.05 4.74 4.35
CA VAL A 65 -15.45 3.32 4.44
C VAL A 65 -14.21 2.47 4.20
N GLU A 66 -13.82 1.74 5.23
CA GLU A 66 -12.68 0.83 5.20
C GLU A 66 -13.08 -0.49 4.54
N GLN A 67 -12.24 -0.99 3.65
CA GLN A 67 -12.39 -2.26 2.95
C GLN A 67 -11.17 -3.15 3.20
N PRO A 68 -11.34 -4.46 3.39
CA PRO A 68 -10.20 -5.37 3.45
C PRO A 68 -9.38 -5.28 2.15
N ALA A 69 -8.07 -5.09 2.27
CA ALA A 69 -7.18 -4.92 1.12
C ALA A 69 -7.30 -6.06 0.09
N SER A 70 -7.44 -7.30 0.57
CA SER A 70 -7.61 -8.50 -0.26
C SER A 70 -8.93 -8.57 -1.02
N GLN A 71 -9.97 -7.80 -0.62
CA GLN A 71 -11.31 -7.82 -1.21
C GLN A 71 -11.66 -6.52 -1.95
N MET A 72 -10.84 -5.49 -1.80
CA MET A 72 -11.13 -4.14 -2.28
C MET A 72 -11.45 -4.11 -3.79
N ALA A 73 -10.67 -4.80 -4.61
CA ALA A 73 -10.85 -4.84 -6.06
C ALA A 73 -12.18 -5.52 -6.46
N ASP A 74 -12.51 -6.64 -5.84
CA ASP A 74 -13.75 -7.38 -6.11
C ASP A 74 -14.97 -6.56 -5.69
N GLN A 75 -14.92 -5.95 -4.51
CA GLN A 75 -16.02 -5.12 -3.99
C GLN A 75 -16.21 -3.87 -4.85
N LEU A 76 -15.14 -3.21 -5.28
CA LEU A 76 -15.21 -2.07 -6.19
C LEU A 76 -15.83 -2.46 -7.54
N SER A 77 -15.42 -3.58 -8.12
CA SER A 77 -15.99 -4.11 -9.37
C SER A 77 -17.48 -4.38 -9.25
N LEU A 78 -17.91 -4.96 -8.13
CA LEU A 78 -19.34 -5.21 -7.85
C LEU A 78 -20.10 -3.88 -7.69
N ALA A 79 -19.61 -2.94 -6.92
CA ALA A 79 -20.25 -1.65 -6.68
C ALA A 79 -20.38 -0.83 -7.98
N LEU A 80 -19.32 -0.82 -8.82
CA LEU A 80 -19.38 -0.18 -10.15
C LEU A 80 -20.46 -0.79 -11.04
N SER A 81 -20.57 -2.12 -11.05
CA SER A 81 -21.55 -2.82 -11.88
C SER A 81 -23.00 -2.64 -11.39
N SER A 82 -23.21 -2.43 -10.08
CA SER A 82 -24.54 -2.15 -9.51
C SER A 82 -24.93 -0.67 -9.52
N GLY A 83 -24.02 0.24 -9.85
CA GLY A 83 -24.26 1.69 -9.78
C GLY A 83 -24.19 2.26 -8.35
N GLU A 84 -23.51 1.57 -7.44
CA GLU A 84 -23.37 1.91 -6.03
C GLU A 84 -21.91 2.16 -5.62
N ALA A 85 -21.05 2.55 -6.57
CA ALA A 85 -19.67 2.88 -6.28
C ALA A 85 -19.57 4.14 -5.38
N PRO A 86 -18.55 4.21 -4.51
CA PRO A 86 -18.29 5.43 -3.74
C PRO A 86 -17.91 6.60 -4.65
N ASP A 87 -17.87 7.82 -4.11
CA ASP A 87 -17.44 8.99 -4.87
C ASP A 87 -15.93 8.97 -5.15
N ILE A 88 -15.15 8.52 -4.17
CA ILE A 88 -13.69 8.46 -4.21
C ILE A 88 -13.21 7.07 -3.80
N VAL A 89 -12.12 6.62 -4.42
CA VAL A 89 -11.43 5.38 -4.04
C VAL A 89 -9.95 5.65 -3.83
N SER A 90 -9.41 5.28 -2.67
CA SER A 90 -7.98 5.12 -2.42
C SER A 90 -7.65 3.64 -2.64
N LEU A 91 -6.89 3.35 -3.68
CA LEU A 91 -6.66 2.00 -4.20
C LEU A 91 -5.16 1.77 -4.43
N ASP A 92 -4.71 0.53 -4.28
CA ASP A 92 -3.37 0.14 -4.68
C ASP A 92 -3.04 0.67 -6.08
N CYS A 93 -1.94 1.42 -6.20
CA CYS A 93 -1.56 2.09 -7.44
C CYS A 93 -1.39 1.10 -8.61
N THR A 94 -1.02 -0.14 -8.34
CA THR A 94 -0.85 -1.20 -9.36
C THR A 94 -2.17 -1.67 -9.96
N LYS A 95 -3.30 -1.43 -9.29
CA LYS A 95 -4.65 -1.80 -9.75
C LYS A 95 -5.33 -0.68 -10.56
N VAL A 96 -4.86 0.56 -10.40
CA VAL A 96 -5.45 1.73 -11.07
C VAL A 96 -5.49 1.57 -12.60
N PRO A 97 -4.46 1.06 -13.30
CA PRO A 97 -4.50 0.89 -14.75
C PRO A 97 -5.67 0.01 -15.22
N TYR A 98 -5.92 -1.10 -14.55
CA TYR A 98 -7.05 -1.98 -14.85
C TYR A 98 -8.39 -1.25 -14.68
N PHE A 99 -8.62 -0.62 -13.52
CA PHE A 99 -9.88 0.08 -13.25
C PHE A 99 -10.08 1.29 -14.18
N ALA A 100 -9.03 2.01 -14.54
CA ALA A 100 -9.09 3.06 -15.54
C ALA A 100 -9.51 2.50 -16.91
N SER A 101 -9.00 1.34 -17.32
CA SER A 101 -9.31 0.71 -18.61
C SER A 101 -10.78 0.29 -18.76
N ILE A 102 -11.45 -0.03 -17.66
CA ILE A 102 -12.87 -0.40 -17.64
C ILE A 102 -13.80 0.80 -17.37
N GLY A 103 -13.25 2.03 -17.30
CA GLY A 103 -14.03 3.26 -17.11
C GLY A 103 -14.53 3.46 -15.67
N ALA A 104 -13.84 2.91 -14.68
CA ALA A 104 -14.20 3.05 -13.27
C ALA A 104 -14.00 4.48 -12.74
N PHE A 105 -13.07 5.23 -13.32
CA PHE A 105 -12.68 6.55 -12.85
C PHE A 105 -13.12 7.69 -13.79
N ALA A 106 -13.37 8.85 -13.22
CA ALA A 106 -13.50 10.09 -13.94
C ALA A 106 -12.14 10.55 -14.47
N ASP A 107 -12.13 11.18 -15.64
CA ASP A 107 -10.95 11.85 -16.19
C ASP A 107 -10.68 13.13 -15.39
N ILE A 108 -9.56 13.16 -14.65
CA ILE A 108 -9.12 14.31 -13.84
C ILE A 108 -7.90 15.02 -14.46
N SER A 109 -7.62 14.82 -15.75
CA SER A 109 -6.45 15.37 -16.43
C SER A 109 -6.32 16.88 -16.27
N ASP A 110 -7.40 17.64 -16.53
CA ASP A 110 -7.39 19.10 -16.41
C ASP A 110 -7.13 19.55 -14.96
N LYS A 111 -7.67 18.82 -13.99
CA LYS A 111 -7.49 19.10 -12.57
C LYS A 111 -6.04 18.80 -12.13
N TYR A 112 -5.46 17.70 -12.59
CA TYR A 112 -4.07 17.32 -12.32
C TYR A 112 -3.09 18.32 -12.99
N GLU A 113 -3.31 18.68 -14.26
CA GLU A 113 -2.46 19.63 -14.97
C GLU A 113 -2.47 21.05 -14.36
N ALA A 114 -3.54 21.41 -13.65
CA ALA A 114 -3.67 22.67 -12.94
C ALA A 114 -2.93 22.70 -11.59
N LEU A 115 -2.39 21.56 -11.09
CA LEU A 115 -1.62 21.53 -9.85
C LEU A 115 -0.24 22.16 -10.07
N ASP A 116 0.11 23.13 -9.26
CA ASP A 116 1.44 23.79 -9.27
C ASP A 116 2.55 22.90 -8.71
N TYR A 117 2.19 21.78 -8.04
CA TYR A 117 3.08 20.79 -7.44
C TYR A 117 3.06 19.42 -8.15
N LYS A 118 2.45 19.28 -9.32
CA LYS A 118 2.32 17.99 -10.02
C LYS A 118 3.64 17.26 -10.26
N ASP A 119 4.73 18.01 -10.46
CA ASP A 119 6.06 17.46 -10.72
C ASP A 119 6.76 16.97 -9.44
N THR A 120 6.10 17.04 -8.28
CA THR A 120 6.61 16.54 -6.99
C THR A 120 6.17 15.11 -6.68
N PHE A 121 5.28 14.53 -7.47
CA PHE A 121 4.87 13.14 -7.32
C PHE A 121 5.92 12.15 -7.86
N SER A 122 5.95 10.94 -7.31
CA SER A 122 6.74 9.84 -7.86
C SER A 122 6.33 9.54 -9.31
N GLU A 123 7.31 9.52 -10.23
CA GLU A 123 7.07 9.27 -11.64
C GLU A 123 6.40 7.91 -11.88
N GLY A 124 6.83 6.87 -11.19
CA GLY A 124 6.25 5.53 -11.31
C GLY A 124 4.79 5.49 -10.85
N MET A 125 4.50 6.11 -9.70
CA MET A 125 3.13 6.14 -9.17
C MET A 125 2.19 6.98 -10.04
N ILE A 126 2.65 8.14 -10.56
CA ILE A 126 1.77 8.93 -11.44
C ILE A 126 1.53 8.21 -12.78
N LYS A 127 2.53 7.50 -13.31
CA LYS A 127 2.36 6.66 -14.50
C LYS A 127 1.29 5.57 -14.29
N SER A 128 1.21 4.96 -13.10
CA SER A 128 0.17 3.98 -12.79
C SER A 128 -1.23 4.63 -12.71
N GLY A 129 -1.32 5.91 -12.37
CA GLY A 129 -2.56 6.70 -12.39
C GLY A 129 -3.01 7.16 -13.77
N GLN A 130 -2.22 6.89 -14.82
CA GLN A 130 -2.44 7.38 -16.19
C GLN A 130 -2.69 6.24 -17.17
N LEU A 131 -3.60 6.46 -18.11
CA LEU A 131 -3.89 5.57 -19.22
C LEU A 131 -4.25 6.37 -20.47
N GLU A 132 -3.64 6.02 -21.63
CA GLU A 132 -3.91 6.67 -22.93
C GLU A 132 -3.78 8.20 -22.90
N GLY A 133 -2.81 8.72 -22.14
CA GLY A 133 -2.55 10.15 -22.01
C GLY A 133 -3.52 10.92 -21.11
N LYS A 134 -4.37 10.23 -20.37
CA LYS A 134 -5.30 10.80 -19.39
C LYS A 134 -4.89 10.41 -17.97
N THR A 135 -5.18 11.28 -16.99
CA THR A 135 -4.97 11.04 -15.57
C THR A 135 -6.29 10.68 -14.89
N TYR A 136 -6.30 9.57 -14.14
CA TYR A 136 -7.46 9.02 -13.46
C TYR A 136 -7.30 8.97 -11.95
N ALA A 137 -6.05 8.89 -11.46
CA ALA A 137 -5.73 8.90 -10.05
C ALA A 137 -4.38 9.59 -9.82
N VAL A 138 -4.17 10.08 -8.60
CA VAL A 138 -2.92 10.70 -8.16
C VAL A 138 -2.37 9.97 -6.94
N PRO A 139 -1.04 9.93 -6.72
CA PRO A 139 -0.46 9.37 -5.50
C PRO A 139 -1.05 10.05 -4.25
N PHE A 140 -1.35 9.25 -3.22
CA PHE A 140 -1.95 9.77 -1.99
C PHE A 140 -1.24 9.26 -0.72
N ALA A 141 -1.02 7.97 -0.63
CA ALA A 141 -0.32 7.30 0.45
C ALA A 141 0.73 6.35 -0.13
N PRO A 142 1.88 6.88 -0.57
CA PRO A 142 2.95 6.05 -1.11
C PRO A 142 3.52 5.14 -0.03
N ASP A 143 4.00 3.99 -0.46
CA ASP A 143 4.73 3.05 0.38
C ASP A 143 5.92 2.47 -0.39
N VAL A 144 6.98 2.13 0.33
CA VAL A 144 8.20 1.57 -0.24
C VAL A 144 8.69 0.39 0.58
N SER A 145 9.26 -0.62 -0.07
CA SER A 145 9.85 -1.74 0.66
C SER A 145 11.25 -1.40 1.16
N VAL A 146 11.46 -1.63 2.46
CA VAL A 146 12.76 -1.52 3.12
C VAL A 146 13.01 -2.74 3.99
N LEU A 147 14.28 -3.08 4.22
CA LEU A 147 14.65 -4.09 5.19
C LEU A 147 14.64 -3.47 6.59
N LEU A 148 13.75 -3.96 7.45
CA LEU A 148 13.72 -3.62 8.87
C LEU A 148 14.49 -4.66 9.67
N TYR A 149 15.19 -4.22 10.72
CA TYR A 149 15.94 -5.10 11.60
C TYR A 149 15.90 -4.64 13.06
N ASN A 150 15.97 -5.59 13.98
CA ASN A 150 15.99 -5.35 15.43
C ASN A 150 17.43 -5.10 15.89
N LYS A 151 17.75 -3.88 16.32
CA LYS A 151 19.10 -3.45 16.74
C LYS A 151 19.56 -4.17 18.00
N ASP A 152 18.65 -4.51 18.92
CA ASP A 152 19.00 -5.25 20.14
C ASP A 152 19.42 -6.70 19.80
N HIS A 153 18.73 -7.34 18.85
CA HIS A 153 19.12 -8.68 18.39
C HIS A 153 20.50 -8.67 17.70
N TYR A 154 20.82 -7.60 16.97
CA TYR A 154 22.14 -7.41 16.36
C TYR A 154 23.22 -7.33 17.43
N GLN A 155 23.03 -6.50 18.49
CA GLN A 155 23.95 -6.39 19.61
C GLN A 155 24.13 -7.73 20.35
N GLU A 156 23.05 -8.45 20.64
CA GLU A 156 23.09 -9.78 21.27
C GLU A 156 23.88 -10.80 20.44
N ALA A 157 23.77 -10.73 19.10
CA ALA A 157 24.49 -11.62 18.18
C ALA A 157 25.94 -11.19 17.93
N GLY A 158 26.37 -10.05 18.51
CA GLY A 158 27.72 -9.48 18.31
C GLY A 158 27.89 -8.83 16.95
N LEU A 159 26.79 -8.42 16.31
CA LEU A 159 26.75 -7.60 15.11
C LEU A 159 26.74 -6.11 15.48
N ASP A 160 27.24 -5.27 14.59
CA ASP A 160 27.13 -3.82 14.73
C ASP A 160 25.73 -3.36 14.25
N PRO A 161 24.86 -2.83 15.13
CA PRO A 161 23.53 -2.40 14.76
C PRO A 161 23.49 -1.19 13.81
N GLU A 162 24.60 -0.47 13.64
CA GLU A 162 24.72 0.65 12.72
C GLU A 162 25.30 0.23 11.35
N THR A 163 25.53 -1.07 11.16
CA THR A 163 26.06 -1.64 9.91
C THR A 163 25.14 -2.76 9.40
N PRO A 164 23.95 -2.42 8.89
CA PRO A 164 23.02 -3.42 8.31
C PRO A 164 23.56 -4.01 7.00
N PRO A 165 23.06 -5.17 6.56
CA PRO A 165 23.55 -5.87 5.39
C PRO A 165 23.30 -5.06 4.10
N LYS A 166 24.30 -5.02 3.21
CA LYS A 166 24.26 -4.36 1.90
C LYS A 166 24.24 -5.34 0.73
N THR A 167 24.58 -6.59 1.00
CA THR A 167 24.63 -7.66 0.01
C THR A 167 23.88 -8.90 0.50
N TRP A 168 23.50 -9.79 -0.40
CA TRP A 168 22.87 -11.07 -0.04
C TRP A 168 23.76 -11.92 0.87
N ASP A 169 25.07 -11.92 0.61
CA ASP A 169 26.01 -12.68 1.47
C ASP A 169 26.02 -12.16 2.90
N GLU A 170 25.98 -10.82 3.07
CA GLU A 170 25.89 -10.20 4.39
C GLU A 170 24.53 -10.51 5.05
N LEU A 171 23.40 -10.40 4.31
CA LEU A 171 22.08 -10.76 4.81
C LEU A 171 22.02 -12.20 5.31
N ILE A 172 22.58 -13.15 4.54
CA ILE A 172 22.64 -14.57 4.91
C ILE A 172 23.50 -14.77 6.15
N ALA A 173 24.70 -14.17 6.17
CA ALA A 173 25.62 -14.30 7.29
C ALA A 173 25.07 -13.73 8.59
N ASP A 174 24.40 -12.58 8.52
CA ASP A 174 23.76 -11.95 9.67
C ASP A 174 22.53 -12.76 10.12
N SER A 175 21.68 -13.19 9.17
CA SER A 175 20.54 -14.04 9.50
C SER A 175 20.93 -15.34 10.22
N GLN A 176 22.07 -15.95 9.85
CA GLN A 176 22.60 -17.14 10.53
C GLN A 176 23.01 -16.83 11.96
N LYS A 177 23.68 -15.70 12.24
CA LYS A 177 24.08 -15.29 13.59
C LYS A 177 22.88 -14.89 14.45
N LEU A 178 21.87 -14.26 13.83
CA LEU A 178 20.64 -13.82 14.50
C LEU A 178 19.68 -14.97 14.84
N THR A 179 19.81 -16.11 14.14
CA THR A 179 18.97 -17.29 14.40
C THR A 179 19.40 -18.00 15.67
N THR A 180 18.46 -18.22 16.60
CA THR A 180 18.64 -18.91 17.86
C THR A 180 17.59 -20.00 18.06
N ALA A 181 17.52 -20.60 19.25
CA ALA A 181 16.46 -21.56 19.58
C ALA A 181 15.06 -20.90 19.65
N ASP A 182 15.01 -19.60 19.95
CA ASP A 182 13.76 -18.87 20.25
C ASP A 182 13.34 -17.89 19.17
N ARG A 183 14.20 -17.59 18.18
CA ARG A 183 13.94 -16.63 17.09
C ARG A 183 14.64 -17.01 15.80
N TYR A 184 14.12 -16.51 14.68
CA TYR A 184 14.67 -16.66 13.34
C TYR A 184 15.40 -15.38 12.90
N GLY A 185 16.42 -15.51 12.06
CA GLY A 185 17.18 -14.38 11.52
C GLY A 185 16.38 -13.56 10.52
N TYR A 186 15.48 -14.21 9.76
CA TYR A 186 14.70 -13.57 8.71
C TYR A 186 13.28 -14.13 8.65
N VAL A 187 12.31 -13.31 8.25
CA VAL A 187 10.92 -13.72 7.97
C VAL A 187 10.36 -12.98 6.76
N TYR A 188 9.42 -13.61 6.06
CA TYR A 188 8.69 -13.03 4.93
C TYR A 188 7.27 -13.60 4.83
N ALA A 189 6.38 -12.91 4.10
CA ALA A 189 4.98 -13.28 3.93
C ALA A 189 4.81 -14.32 2.81
N GLY A 190 5.27 -15.56 3.04
CA GLY A 190 5.35 -16.62 2.02
C GLY A 190 4.03 -17.19 1.53
N GLY A 191 2.90 -16.87 2.18
CA GLY A 191 1.55 -17.24 1.77
C GLY A 191 0.73 -16.09 1.17
N ASP A 192 1.31 -14.90 1.10
CA ASP A 192 0.62 -13.69 0.63
C ASP A 192 1.11 -13.29 -0.76
N ALA A 193 0.27 -13.43 -1.77
CA ALA A 193 0.63 -13.16 -3.16
C ALA A 193 0.99 -11.68 -3.40
N GLY A 194 0.22 -10.74 -2.82
CA GLY A 194 0.53 -9.31 -2.87
C GLY A 194 1.79 -8.97 -2.07
N GLY A 195 1.95 -9.59 -0.90
CA GLY A 195 3.15 -9.48 -0.07
C GLY A 195 4.42 -9.89 -0.80
N HIS A 196 4.38 -10.93 -1.63
CA HIS A 196 5.53 -11.33 -2.45
C HIS A 196 5.94 -10.26 -3.46
N MET A 197 4.98 -9.63 -4.12
CA MET A 197 5.29 -8.56 -5.07
C MET A 197 6.02 -7.41 -4.39
N PHE A 198 5.63 -7.07 -3.18
CA PHE A 198 6.23 -5.98 -2.41
C PHE A 198 7.57 -6.37 -1.75
N THR A 199 7.71 -7.59 -1.23
CA THR A 199 8.84 -7.98 -0.39
C THR A 199 9.91 -8.79 -1.12
N PHE A 200 9.55 -9.52 -2.19
CA PHE A 200 10.47 -10.39 -2.92
C PHE A 200 10.93 -9.79 -4.27
N MET A 201 10.05 -9.15 -5.05
CA MET A 201 10.45 -8.59 -6.35
C MET A 201 11.63 -7.63 -6.28
N PRO A 202 11.78 -6.79 -5.24
CA PRO A 202 12.98 -5.97 -5.09
C PRO A 202 14.30 -6.77 -5.08
N TYR A 203 14.30 -8.01 -4.61
CA TYR A 203 15.51 -8.85 -4.69
C TYR A 203 15.83 -9.28 -6.11
N VAL A 204 14.80 -9.48 -6.96
CA VAL A 204 15.00 -9.72 -8.40
C VAL A 204 15.67 -8.51 -9.04
N TRP A 205 15.14 -7.30 -8.83
CA TRP A 205 15.69 -6.05 -9.35
C TRP A 205 17.08 -5.73 -8.79
N ASN A 206 17.29 -5.93 -7.49
CA ASN A 206 18.57 -5.76 -6.81
C ASN A 206 19.66 -6.75 -7.28
N ASN A 207 19.30 -7.73 -8.11
CA ASN A 207 20.23 -8.62 -8.80
C ASN A 207 20.29 -8.37 -10.32
N GLY A 208 19.71 -7.27 -10.81
CA GLY A 208 19.70 -6.93 -12.24
C GLY A 208 18.74 -7.79 -13.07
N GLY A 209 17.76 -8.45 -12.42
CA GLY A 209 16.66 -9.15 -13.09
C GLY A 209 15.44 -8.25 -13.25
N GLU A 210 14.49 -8.70 -14.08
CA GLU A 210 13.21 -8.01 -14.28
C GLU A 210 12.04 -9.01 -14.18
N VAL A 211 10.85 -8.50 -13.88
CA VAL A 211 9.61 -9.28 -13.87
C VAL A 211 9.02 -9.32 -15.28
N LEU A 212 8.99 -8.16 -15.94
CA LEU A 212 8.51 -7.98 -17.31
C LEU A 212 9.57 -7.27 -18.14
N SER A 213 9.58 -7.54 -19.44
CA SER A 213 10.34 -6.77 -20.43
C SER A 213 9.94 -5.29 -20.39
N GLU A 214 10.81 -4.40 -20.90
CA GLU A 214 10.59 -2.94 -20.93
C GLU A 214 9.26 -2.55 -21.60
N ASP A 215 8.82 -3.30 -22.62
CA ASP A 215 7.53 -3.06 -23.27
C ASP A 215 6.33 -3.72 -22.56
N GLY A 216 6.57 -4.35 -21.40
CA GLY A 216 5.57 -4.98 -20.55
C GLY A 216 4.87 -6.21 -21.14
N LYS A 217 5.40 -6.82 -22.21
CA LYS A 217 4.70 -7.91 -22.94
C LYS A 217 5.23 -9.30 -22.69
N THR A 218 6.44 -9.42 -22.15
CA THR A 218 7.10 -10.71 -21.90
C THR A 218 7.52 -10.80 -20.45
N CYS A 219 7.27 -11.94 -19.81
CA CYS A 219 7.77 -12.22 -18.48
C CYS A 219 9.24 -12.62 -18.56
N GLU A 220 10.09 -12.07 -17.69
CA GLU A 220 11.53 -12.30 -17.61
C GLU A 220 11.97 -12.99 -16.30
N LEU A 221 11.02 -13.58 -15.56
CA LEU A 221 11.32 -14.31 -14.32
C LEU A 221 12.19 -15.57 -14.54
N ASP A 222 12.24 -16.11 -15.73
CA ASP A 222 13.11 -17.24 -16.10
C ASP A 222 14.56 -16.83 -16.43
N SER A 223 14.90 -15.54 -16.34
CA SER A 223 16.27 -15.05 -16.46
C SER A 223 17.17 -15.57 -15.34
N GLU A 224 18.47 -15.74 -15.61
CA GLU A 224 19.45 -16.19 -14.62
C GLU A 224 19.44 -15.33 -13.36
N ASN A 225 19.28 -14.00 -13.50
CA ASN A 225 19.27 -13.05 -12.40
C ASN A 225 18.01 -13.18 -11.53
N ALA A 226 16.85 -13.38 -12.12
CA ALA A 226 15.60 -13.59 -11.37
C ALA A 226 15.60 -14.96 -10.67
N VAL A 227 16.04 -16.01 -11.35
CA VAL A 227 16.19 -17.37 -10.80
C VAL A 227 17.17 -17.36 -9.60
N ALA A 228 18.26 -16.58 -9.66
CA ALA A 228 19.20 -16.46 -8.54
C ALA A 228 18.55 -15.85 -7.30
N ALA A 229 17.60 -14.91 -7.45
CA ALA A 229 16.85 -14.35 -6.32
C ALA A 229 15.96 -15.41 -5.65
N LEU A 230 15.26 -16.25 -6.44
CA LEU A 230 14.47 -17.35 -5.88
C LEU A 230 15.37 -18.40 -5.21
N SER A 231 16.55 -18.67 -5.79
CA SER A 231 17.54 -19.59 -5.22
C SER A 231 18.02 -19.09 -3.85
N MET A 232 18.27 -17.78 -3.69
CA MET A 232 18.66 -17.18 -2.42
C MET A 232 17.57 -17.37 -1.36
N PHE A 233 16.29 -17.16 -1.68
CA PHE A 233 15.18 -17.41 -0.76
C PHE A 233 15.04 -18.90 -0.39
N ASN A 234 15.24 -19.78 -1.36
CA ASN A 234 15.30 -21.23 -1.11
C ASN A 234 16.44 -21.59 -0.14
N ASP A 235 17.59 -20.97 -0.30
CA ASP A 235 18.73 -21.20 0.60
C ASP A 235 18.49 -20.65 2.01
N LEU A 236 17.92 -19.45 2.16
CA LEU A 236 17.53 -18.91 3.46
C LEU A 236 16.60 -19.88 4.23
N THR A 237 15.67 -20.52 3.50
CA THR A 237 14.65 -21.38 4.09
C THR A 237 15.14 -22.80 4.30
N ASN A 238 15.72 -23.44 3.28
CA ASN A 238 16.00 -24.88 3.25
C ASN A 238 17.46 -25.23 3.58
N THR A 239 18.42 -24.41 3.13
CA THR A 239 19.85 -24.66 3.35
C THR A 239 20.30 -24.08 4.69
N TYR A 240 20.09 -22.80 4.93
CA TYR A 240 20.54 -22.11 6.13
C TYR A 240 19.53 -22.16 7.28
N LYS A 241 18.25 -22.41 7.00
CA LYS A 241 17.17 -22.56 7.97
C LYS A 241 17.04 -21.36 8.90
N VAL A 242 17.19 -20.16 8.35
CA VAL A 242 17.13 -18.91 9.08
C VAL A 242 15.72 -18.30 9.13
N THR A 243 14.77 -18.99 8.52
CA THR A 243 13.34 -18.61 8.49
C THR A 243 12.48 -19.64 9.21
N PRO A 244 11.26 -19.28 9.71
CA PRO A 244 10.32 -20.26 10.26
C PRO A 244 10.02 -21.39 9.26
N PRO A 245 9.89 -22.65 9.70
CA PRO A 245 9.55 -23.77 8.79
C PRO A 245 8.22 -23.62 8.07
N SER A 246 7.28 -22.83 8.67
CA SER A 246 5.97 -22.54 8.10
C SER A 246 5.93 -21.22 7.30
N VAL A 247 7.06 -20.59 7.05
CA VAL A 247 7.14 -19.26 6.42
C VAL A 247 6.43 -19.18 5.08
N THR A 248 6.35 -20.29 4.34
CA THR A 248 5.63 -20.38 3.04
C THR A 248 4.12 -20.19 3.16
N THR A 249 3.57 -20.22 4.37
CA THR A 249 2.14 -20.00 4.63
C THR A 249 1.84 -18.69 5.35
N TYR A 250 2.87 -17.91 5.72
CA TYR A 250 2.67 -16.67 6.47
C TYR A 250 1.97 -15.62 5.60
N SER A 251 0.93 -15.02 6.18
CA SER A 251 0.33 -13.79 5.69
C SER A 251 1.26 -12.59 5.98
N TRP A 252 0.93 -11.44 5.41
CA TRP A 252 1.59 -10.17 5.75
C TRP A 252 1.61 -9.90 7.24
N ASN A 253 0.45 -10.02 7.91
CA ASN A 253 0.33 -9.75 9.34
C ASN A 253 1.14 -10.74 10.19
N GLU A 254 1.20 -12.02 9.82
CA GLU A 254 2.01 -13.01 10.54
C GLU A 254 3.52 -12.74 10.43
N ALA A 255 3.99 -12.28 9.26
CA ALA A 255 5.38 -11.88 9.10
C ALA A 255 5.70 -10.61 9.91
N GLN A 256 4.82 -9.61 9.89
CA GLN A 256 4.95 -8.40 10.70
C GLN A 256 4.94 -8.73 12.19
N ASP A 257 3.98 -9.53 12.67
CA ASP A 257 3.87 -9.93 14.07
C ASP A 257 5.09 -10.72 14.55
N ALA A 258 5.67 -11.58 13.71
CA ALA A 258 6.89 -12.30 14.04
C ALA A 258 8.07 -11.34 14.31
N PHE A 259 8.18 -10.26 13.55
CA PHE A 259 9.16 -9.20 13.78
C PHE A 259 8.85 -8.39 15.05
N LEU A 260 7.63 -7.88 15.18
CA LEU A 260 7.21 -7.05 16.31
C LEU A 260 7.30 -7.76 17.67
N THR A 261 7.06 -9.06 17.69
CA THR A 261 7.15 -9.89 18.91
C THR A 261 8.56 -10.45 19.18
N GLY A 262 9.56 -10.05 18.37
CA GLY A 262 10.94 -10.50 18.50
C GLY A 262 11.17 -11.97 18.12
N LYS A 263 10.23 -12.61 17.40
CA LYS A 263 10.38 -13.97 16.86
C LYS A 263 11.17 -14.02 15.56
N ALA A 264 11.35 -12.87 14.92
CA ALA A 264 12.24 -12.68 13.78
C ALA A 264 13.06 -11.41 14.00
N SER A 265 14.29 -11.41 13.47
CA SER A 265 15.22 -10.30 13.62
C SER A 265 15.22 -9.34 12.43
N GLN A 266 14.82 -9.82 11.27
CA GLN A 266 14.80 -9.06 10.02
C GLN A 266 13.53 -9.39 9.22
N VAL A 267 12.98 -8.38 8.55
CA VAL A 267 11.79 -8.49 7.69
C VAL A 267 11.78 -7.36 6.65
N VAL A 268 11.26 -7.60 5.47
CA VAL A 268 10.95 -6.53 4.53
C VAL A 268 9.52 -6.07 4.77
N LEU A 269 9.36 -4.79 5.08
CA LEU A 269 8.06 -4.12 5.28
C LEU A 269 8.13 -2.70 4.69
N GLY A 270 7.08 -1.92 4.84
CA GLY A 270 6.98 -0.56 4.34
C GLY A 270 6.66 0.49 5.42
N SER A 271 6.46 1.73 5.00
CA SER A 271 6.17 2.87 5.88
C SER A 271 4.84 2.68 6.63
N ALA A 272 3.85 2.03 6.04
CA ALA A 272 2.58 1.74 6.70
C ALA A 272 2.76 0.82 7.93
N ALA A 273 3.65 -0.17 7.85
CA ALA A 273 4.00 -1.02 8.99
C ALA A 273 4.76 -0.22 10.06
N ILE A 274 5.72 0.63 9.65
CA ILE A 274 6.46 1.51 10.57
C ILE A 274 5.48 2.42 11.34
N TYR A 275 4.54 3.02 10.66
CA TYR A 275 3.48 3.82 11.29
C TYR A 275 2.72 3.02 12.37
N SER A 276 2.35 1.78 12.06
CA SER A 276 1.56 0.95 12.96
C SER A 276 2.29 0.60 14.27
N PHE A 277 3.62 0.40 14.24
CA PHE A 277 4.36 0.09 15.45
C PHE A 277 4.90 1.34 16.18
N ILE A 278 5.15 2.45 15.52
CA ILE A 278 5.47 3.73 16.20
C ILE A 278 4.26 4.24 16.99
N SER A 279 3.05 4.14 16.42
CA SER A 279 1.81 4.59 17.05
C SER A 279 1.16 3.54 17.97
N GLY A 280 1.65 2.30 17.98
CA GLY A 280 1.06 1.15 18.67
C GLY A 280 1.78 0.72 19.94
N GLU A 281 1.60 -0.55 20.29
CA GLU A 281 2.14 -1.18 21.52
C GLU A 281 3.65 -1.43 21.47
N HIS A 282 4.28 -1.34 20.28
CA HIS A 282 5.70 -1.62 20.04
C HIS A 282 6.56 -0.38 19.84
N ASN A 283 6.09 0.77 20.33
CA ASN A 283 6.77 2.06 20.19
C ASN A 283 8.12 2.17 20.91
N ASP A 284 8.46 1.20 21.75
CA ASP A 284 9.73 1.08 22.48
C ASP A 284 10.75 0.13 21.82
N MET A 285 10.39 -0.47 20.67
CA MET A 285 11.30 -1.38 19.97
C MET A 285 12.50 -0.59 19.39
N ASN A 286 13.71 -1.09 19.63
CA ASN A 286 14.94 -0.57 19.07
C ASN A 286 15.18 -1.19 17.68
N TRP A 287 14.72 -0.50 16.66
CA TRP A 287 14.74 -0.97 15.27
C TRP A 287 15.63 -0.10 14.38
N GLY A 288 15.99 -0.63 13.23
CA GLY A 288 16.66 0.10 12.15
C GLY A 288 16.05 -0.27 10.82
N ALA A 289 16.33 0.54 9.82
CA ALA A 289 15.95 0.31 8.43
C ALA A 289 17.17 0.44 7.50
N CYS A 290 17.16 -0.28 6.38
CA CYS A 290 18.11 -0.07 5.29
C CYS A 290 17.45 -0.42 3.94
N LEU A 291 18.08 0.03 2.84
CA LEU A 291 17.72 -0.45 1.50
C LEU A 291 17.90 -1.97 1.42
N LEU A 292 17.11 -2.63 0.57
CA LEU A 292 17.23 -4.08 0.40
C LEU A 292 18.61 -4.43 -0.16
N PRO A 293 19.26 -5.49 0.39
CA PRO A 293 20.60 -5.90 -0.04
C PRO A 293 20.68 -6.29 -1.52
N LYS A 294 21.77 -5.92 -2.18
CA LYS A 294 22.01 -6.25 -3.59
C LYS A 294 22.49 -7.67 -3.75
N GLY A 295 22.08 -8.30 -4.84
CA GLY A 295 22.63 -9.56 -5.30
C GLY A 295 24.01 -9.37 -5.98
N PRO A 296 24.68 -10.48 -6.31
CA PRO A 296 26.02 -10.44 -6.91
C PRO A 296 26.09 -9.70 -8.25
N GLU A 297 25.02 -9.69 -9.03
CA GLU A 297 24.93 -9.02 -10.32
C GLU A 297 24.28 -7.63 -10.22
N GLY A 298 23.86 -7.22 -9.02
CA GLY A 298 23.19 -5.94 -8.78
C GLY A 298 24.16 -4.76 -8.76
N THR A 299 23.98 -3.81 -9.67
CA THR A 299 24.77 -2.56 -9.73
C THR A 299 24.08 -1.42 -8.97
N GLU A 300 22.75 -1.37 -9.03
CA GLU A 300 21.93 -0.32 -8.43
C GLU A 300 21.07 -0.91 -7.31
N TYR A 301 20.59 -0.05 -6.40
CA TYR A 301 19.56 -0.43 -5.45
C TYR A 301 18.18 -0.32 -6.10
N ALA A 302 17.28 -1.18 -5.68
CA ALA A 302 15.88 -1.13 -6.06
C ALA A 302 14.99 -1.40 -4.85
N SER A 303 13.85 -0.73 -4.81
CA SER A 303 12.78 -0.93 -3.84
C SER A 303 11.46 -1.07 -4.59
N PHE A 304 10.48 -1.76 -4.04
CA PHE A 304 9.12 -1.63 -4.55
C PHE A 304 8.59 -0.25 -4.15
N SER A 305 8.14 0.54 -5.11
CA SER A 305 7.44 1.79 -4.88
C SER A 305 5.98 1.58 -5.24
N GLY A 306 5.13 1.58 -4.23
CA GLY A 306 3.71 1.32 -4.32
C GLY A 306 2.92 2.19 -3.37
N GLY A 307 1.93 1.60 -2.71
CA GLY A 307 0.98 2.32 -1.87
C GLY A 307 -0.27 2.69 -2.62
N ASP A 308 -1.03 3.65 -2.11
CA ASP A 308 -2.31 4.04 -2.68
C ASP A 308 -2.24 5.28 -3.55
N SER A 309 -2.89 5.17 -4.70
CA SER A 309 -3.34 6.32 -5.48
C SER A 309 -4.84 6.55 -5.22
N ILE A 310 -5.24 7.82 -5.23
CA ILE A 310 -6.62 8.22 -4.99
C ILE A 310 -7.24 8.76 -6.28
N GLY A 311 -8.45 8.28 -6.61
CA GLY A 311 -9.18 8.67 -7.81
C GLY A 311 -10.65 8.89 -7.53
N ILE A 312 -11.30 9.69 -8.38
CA ILE A 312 -12.73 9.96 -8.34
C ILE A 312 -13.43 8.95 -9.23
N THR A 313 -14.45 8.27 -8.74
CA THR A 313 -15.16 7.29 -9.56
C THR A 313 -15.99 7.96 -10.66
N SER A 314 -16.24 7.23 -11.75
CA SER A 314 -17.11 7.71 -12.84
C SER A 314 -18.58 7.87 -12.41
N GLN A 315 -18.95 7.39 -11.23
CA GLN A 315 -20.31 7.52 -10.65
C GLN A 315 -20.43 8.67 -9.65
N CYS A 316 -19.34 9.35 -9.32
CA CYS A 316 -19.35 10.52 -8.46
C CYS A 316 -20.18 11.64 -9.08
N LYS A 317 -21.08 12.23 -8.30
CA LYS A 317 -21.99 13.29 -8.77
C LYS A 317 -21.40 14.68 -8.63
N ASP A 318 -20.51 14.88 -7.67
CA ASP A 318 -19.86 16.16 -7.39
C ASP A 318 -18.33 15.99 -7.45
N VAL A 319 -17.83 15.94 -8.69
CA VAL A 319 -16.39 15.79 -8.97
C VAL A 319 -15.57 16.96 -8.43
N ASP A 320 -16.14 18.15 -8.32
CA ASP A 320 -15.44 19.33 -7.82
C ASP A 320 -15.25 19.24 -6.31
N ALA A 321 -16.27 18.87 -5.54
CA ALA A 321 -16.16 18.66 -4.11
C ALA A 321 -15.23 17.47 -3.78
N ALA A 322 -15.32 16.39 -4.55
CA ALA A 322 -14.41 15.25 -4.41
C ALA A 322 -12.94 15.64 -4.66
N TRP A 323 -12.69 16.46 -5.66
CA TRP A 323 -11.34 16.95 -5.97
C TRP A 323 -10.81 17.92 -4.90
N GLU A 324 -11.66 18.78 -4.36
CA GLU A 324 -11.30 19.67 -3.25
C GLU A 324 -10.81 18.88 -2.03
N PHE A 325 -11.51 17.79 -1.70
CA PHE A 325 -11.04 16.87 -0.64
C PHE A 325 -9.68 16.24 -0.96
N ILE A 326 -9.49 15.75 -2.20
CA ILE A 326 -8.20 15.16 -2.61
C ILE A 326 -7.08 16.18 -2.49
N GLN A 327 -7.28 17.43 -2.96
CA GLN A 327 -6.28 18.49 -2.84
C GLN A 327 -5.97 18.84 -1.37
N PHE A 328 -6.99 18.86 -0.52
CA PHE A 328 -6.80 19.07 0.93
C PHE A 328 -5.96 17.94 1.53
N GLY A 329 -6.24 16.69 1.20
CA GLY A 329 -5.45 15.54 1.64
C GLY A 329 -3.99 15.56 1.15
N LEU A 330 -3.70 16.26 0.05
CA LEU A 330 -2.36 16.48 -0.49
C LEU A 330 -1.68 17.76 0.06
N SER A 331 -2.32 18.47 0.97
CA SER A 331 -1.77 19.67 1.61
C SER A 331 -0.66 19.34 2.62
N LYS A 332 0.15 20.34 2.98
CA LYS A 332 1.17 20.20 4.02
C LYS A 332 0.54 19.82 5.37
N GLU A 333 -0.61 20.39 5.71
CA GLU A 333 -1.32 20.11 6.95
C GLU A 333 -1.62 18.62 7.14
N VAL A 334 -2.01 17.93 6.08
CA VAL A 334 -2.25 16.48 6.14
C VAL A 334 -0.95 15.70 5.95
N GLN A 335 -0.23 15.95 4.86
CA GLN A 335 0.92 15.12 4.46
C GLN A 335 2.10 15.21 5.44
N VAL A 336 2.33 16.37 6.07
CA VAL A 336 3.45 16.55 7.03
C VAL A 336 2.95 16.45 8.46
N ASP A 337 1.97 17.28 8.83
CA ASP A 337 1.64 17.48 10.24
C ASP A 337 0.84 16.31 10.84
N GLU A 338 0.26 15.45 9.98
CA GLU A 338 -0.40 14.21 10.39
C GLU A 338 0.36 12.95 9.92
N LEU A 339 0.66 12.81 8.61
CA LEU A 339 1.17 11.56 8.06
C LEU A 339 2.67 11.38 8.31
N ALA A 340 3.51 12.35 7.92
CA ALA A 340 4.96 12.24 8.11
C ALA A 340 5.34 12.17 9.60
N LYS A 341 4.59 12.85 10.46
CA LYS A 341 4.73 12.75 11.92
C LYS A 341 4.63 11.32 12.44
N GLY A 342 3.81 10.48 11.81
CA GLY A 342 3.66 9.06 12.13
C GLY A 342 4.59 8.13 11.35
N GLY A 343 5.47 8.65 10.48
CA GLY A 343 6.38 7.84 9.65
C GLY A 343 5.81 7.40 8.31
N LEU A 344 4.62 7.89 7.92
CA LEU A 344 4.11 7.67 6.58
C LEU A 344 4.81 8.61 5.58
N LEU A 345 5.13 8.08 4.41
CA LEU A 345 5.72 8.87 3.33
C LEU A 345 4.72 9.91 2.83
N PRO A 346 5.11 11.19 2.73
CA PRO A 346 4.32 12.16 1.99
C PRO A 346 4.19 11.77 0.51
N ALA A 347 3.04 12.03 -0.08
CA ALA A 347 2.83 11.81 -1.52
C ALA A 347 3.67 12.76 -2.39
N ARG A 348 4.12 13.87 -1.82
CA ARG A 348 4.84 14.96 -2.49
C ARG A 348 6.28 15.02 -2.02
N SER A 349 7.25 14.98 -2.93
CA SER A 349 8.67 15.03 -2.62
C SER A 349 9.15 16.38 -2.03
N ASP A 350 8.43 17.50 -2.31
CA ASP A 350 8.70 18.80 -1.71
C ASP A 350 8.37 18.86 -0.20
N PHE A 351 7.74 17.83 0.34
CA PHE A 351 7.46 17.67 1.77
C PHE A 351 8.44 16.74 2.50
N PHE A 352 9.42 16.15 1.82
CA PHE A 352 10.40 15.28 2.47
C PHE A 352 11.41 16.04 3.35
N ASP A 353 11.62 17.35 3.12
CA ASP A 353 12.38 18.21 4.03
C ASP A 353 11.43 18.73 5.13
N ASN A 354 11.24 17.92 6.16
CA ASN A 354 10.43 18.23 7.32
C ASN A 354 11.10 17.75 8.61
N GLU A 355 10.68 18.30 9.76
CA GLU A 355 11.31 18.01 11.05
C GLU A 355 11.24 16.52 11.43
N TYR A 356 10.17 15.80 11.11
CA TYR A 356 9.99 14.39 11.47
C TYR A 356 10.95 13.48 10.71
N PHE A 357 11.12 13.72 9.42
CA PHE A 357 12.02 12.93 8.56
C PHE A 357 13.49 13.31 8.79
N ASN A 358 13.79 14.59 9.08
CA ASN A 358 15.17 15.04 9.30
C ASN A 358 15.74 14.52 10.63
N ASP A 359 14.92 14.37 11.66
CA ASP A 359 15.36 13.96 13.00
C ASP A 359 15.37 12.42 13.19
N THR A 360 14.87 11.64 12.22
CA THR A 360 14.77 10.18 12.31
C THR A 360 15.53 9.52 11.16
N PRO A 361 16.73 8.97 11.39
CA PRO A 361 17.56 8.35 10.33
C PRO A 361 16.84 7.27 9.54
N GLU A 362 15.98 6.47 10.19
CA GLU A 362 15.20 5.41 9.56
C GLU A 362 14.22 5.96 8.52
N TYR A 363 13.71 7.18 8.71
CA TYR A 363 12.83 7.83 7.73
C TYR A 363 13.58 8.34 6.49
N GLN A 364 14.89 8.67 6.63
CA GLN A 364 15.71 8.98 5.47
C GLN A 364 15.86 7.77 4.55
N VAL A 365 15.90 6.55 5.11
CA VAL A 365 15.95 5.32 4.31
C VAL A 365 14.68 5.15 3.46
N LEU A 366 13.49 5.51 4.00
CA LEU A 366 12.24 5.48 3.22
C LEU A 366 12.29 6.44 2.02
N LYS A 367 12.86 7.63 2.21
CA LYS A 367 13.08 8.59 1.12
C LYS A 367 14.04 8.03 0.06
N GLU A 368 15.19 7.48 0.49
CA GLU A 368 16.15 6.84 -0.41
C GLU A 368 15.53 5.67 -1.17
N ALA A 369 14.69 4.85 -0.49
CA ALA A 369 13.97 3.74 -1.12
C ALA A 369 12.98 4.21 -2.19
N LEU A 370 12.33 5.37 -1.99
CA LEU A 370 11.44 5.94 -3.00
C LEU A 370 12.20 6.47 -4.22
N GLU A 371 13.41 7.02 -4.02
CA GLU A 371 14.28 7.50 -5.13
C GLU A 371 14.75 6.36 -6.04
N VAL A 372 14.90 5.15 -5.48
CA VAL A 372 15.27 3.93 -6.23
C VAL A 372 14.05 3.02 -6.48
N GLY A 373 12.86 3.57 -6.36
CA GLY A 373 11.61 2.82 -6.38
C GLY A 373 11.19 2.38 -7.78
N HIS A 374 10.80 1.11 -7.90
CA HIS A 374 10.18 0.53 -9.08
C HIS A 374 8.68 0.36 -8.83
N THR A 375 7.86 0.97 -9.69
CA THR A 375 6.40 0.81 -9.67
C THR A 375 6.00 -0.02 -10.89
N PRO A 376 5.58 -1.28 -10.72
CA PRO A 376 5.10 -2.07 -11.85
C PRO A 376 3.81 -1.48 -12.44
N VAL A 377 3.76 -1.32 -13.75
CA VAL A 377 2.58 -0.80 -14.46
C VAL A 377 2.14 -1.83 -15.50
N SER A 378 1.01 -2.48 -15.26
CA SER A 378 0.41 -3.43 -16.19
C SER A 378 -1.09 -3.53 -15.95
N LEU A 379 -1.89 -3.67 -17.02
CA LEU A 379 -3.33 -3.98 -16.91
C LEU A 379 -3.60 -5.38 -16.34
N LYS A 380 -2.60 -6.26 -16.36
CA LYS A 380 -2.66 -7.65 -15.96
C LYS A 380 -1.88 -7.95 -14.68
N TYR A 381 -1.47 -6.90 -13.95
CA TYR A 381 -0.57 -7.06 -12.82
C TYR A 381 -1.11 -8.03 -11.75
N ASP A 382 -2.39 -7.91 -11.39
CA ASP A 382 -3.02 -8.80 -10.41
C ASP A 382 -3.07 -10.27 -10.85
N GLU A 383 -3.20 -10.52 -12.16
CA GLU A 383 -3.24 -11.88 -12.70
C GLU A 383 -1.88 -12.59 -12.60
N MET A 384 -0.77 -11.84 -12.41
CA MET A 384 0.58 -12.38 -12.25
C MET A 384 0.85 -12.88 -10.81
N TYR A 385 0.09 -12.43 -9.82
CA TYR A 385 0.32 -12.75 -8.41
C TYR A 385 0.27 -14.26 -8.13
N VAL A 386 -0.72 -14.95 -8.68
CA VAL A 386 -0.91 -16.39 -8.44
C VAL A 386 0.21 -17.22 -9.03
N PRO A 387 0.59 -17.08 -10.33
CA PRO A 387 1.74 -17.81 -10.88
C PRO A 387 3.05 -17.59 -10.12
N ILE A 388 3.31 -16.37 -9.64
CA ILE A 388 4.52 -16.05 -8.88
C ILE A 388 4.47 -16.71 -7.50
N LEU A 389 3.34 -16.61 -6.79
CA LEU A 389 3.17 -17.27 -5.49
C LEU A 389 3.33 -18.79 -5.61
N GLU A 390 2.70 -19.42 -6.59
CA GLU A 390 2.82 -20.87 -6.85
C GLU A 390 4.27 -21.29 -7.14
N ALA A 391 4.99 -20.49 -7.93
CA ALA A 391 6.40 -20.76 -8.23
C ALA A 391 7.25 -20.69 -6.95
N MET A 392 7.08 -19.66 -6.15
CA MET A 392 7.79 -19.53 -4.88
C MET A 392 7.46 -20.68 -3.93
N GLN A 393 6.19 -20.99 -3.72
CA GLN A 393 5.78 -22.07 -2.82
C GLN A 393 6.25 -23.44 -3.27
N THR A 394 6.14 -23.78 -4.55
CA THR A 394 6.61 -25.07 -5.08
C THR A 394 8.14 -25.22 -5.00
N CYS A 395 8.88 -24.12 -5.18
CA CYS A 395 10.31 -24.10 -4.98
C CYS A 395 10.68 -24.28 -3.50
N LEU A 396 10.12 -23.45 -2.64
CA LEU A 396 10.44 -23.43 -1.19
C LEU A 396 9.99 -24.70 -0.47
N ASN A 397 8.97 -25.39 -0.97
CA ASN A 397 8.55 -26.71 -0.49
C ASN A 397 9.39 -27.87 -1.06
N GLY A 398 10.36 -27.59 -1.94
CA GLY A 398 11.25 -28.58 -2.54
C GLY A 398 10.62 -29.44 -3.64
N GLU A 399 9.50 -29.00 -4.21
CA GLU A 399 8.80 -29.71 -5.30
C GLU A 399 9.42 -29.43 -6.67
N LYS A 400 9.98 -28.22 -6.87
CA LYS A 400 10.64 -27.77 -8.10
C LYS A 400 11.97 -27.08 -7.79
N THR A 401 12.90 -27.10 -8.75
CA THR A 401 14.07 -26.22 -8.68
C THR A 401 13.67 -24.77 -8.94
N PRO A 402 14.46 -23.77 -8.54
CA PRO A 402 14.18 -22.36 -8.85
C PRO A 402 13.97 -22.10 -10.35
N GLU A 403 14.78 -22.73 -11.20
CA GLU A 403 14.69 -22.62 -12.67
C GLU A 403 13.38 -23.21 -13.20
N GLN A 404 12.95 -24.37 -12.68
CA GLN A 404 11.68 -24.98 -13.07
C GLN A 404 10.49 -24.12 -12.60
N ALA A 405 10.53 -23.62 -11.37
CA ALA A 405 9.46 -22.86 -10.79
C ALA A 405 9.24 -21.52 -11.53
N PHE A 406 10.31 -20.78 -11.77
CA PHE A 406 10.22 -19.51 -12.50
C PHE A 406 10.02 -19.69 -14.01
N GLY A 407 10.52 -20.78 -14.62
CA GLY A 407 10.19 -21.14 -16.00
C GLY A 407 8.69 -21.37 -16.19
N ASP A 408 8.05 -22.13 -15.29
CA ASP A 408 6.61 -22.38 -15.33
C ASP A 408 5.80 -21.10 -15.08
N ALA A 409 6.25 -20.24 -14.15
CA ALA A 409 5.61 -18.95 -13.90
C ALA A 409 5.70 -18.01 -15.11
N ALA A 410 6.88 -17.94 -15.74
CA ALA A 410 7.07 -17.12 -16.94
C ALA A 410 6.18 -17.59 -18.10
N GLU A 411 6.05 -18.91 -18.30
CA GLU A 411 5.13 -19.46 -19.30
C GLU A 411 3.66 -19.12 -18.99
N ALA A 412 3.23 -19.21 -17.73
CA ALA A 412 1.88 -18.89 -17.30
C ALA A 412 1.58 -17.38 -17.49
N ILE A 413 2.50 -16.51 -17.06
CA ILE A 413 2.36 -15.07 -17.18
C ILE A 413 2.35 -14.64 -18.65
N ASN A 414 3.22 -15.21 -19.49
CA ASN A 414 3.22 -14.93 -20.93
C ASN A 414 1.90 -15.31 -21.62
N LYS A 415 1.16 -16.30 -21.11
CA LYS A 415 -0.20 -16.61 -21.58
C LYS A 415 -1.22 -15.58 -21.13
N ILE A 416 -1.07 -15.04 -19.91
CA ILE A 416 -1.92 -13.96 -19.38
C ILE A 416 -1.72 -12.69 -20.21
N MET A 417 -0.48 -12.37 -20.59
CA MET A 417 -0.13 -11.13 -21.31
C MET A 417 -0.59 -11.12 -22.79
N GLN A 418 -0.93 -12.28 -23.37
CA GLN A 418 -1.49 -12.40 -24.74
C GLN A 418 -2.96 -12.01 -24.78
#